data_bcf6850a288dfdb378e055a289890474
#
_entry.id   bcf6850a288dfdb378e055a289890474
#
_cell.length_a   1.000
_cell.length_b   1.000
_cell.length_c   1.000
_cell.angle_alpha   90.00
_cell.angle_beta   90.00
_cell.angle_gamma   90.00
#
_symmetry.space_group_name_H-M   'P 1'
#
loop_
_entity.id
_entity.type
_entity.pdbx_description
1 polymer ?
#
loop_
_entity_poly.entity_id
_entity_poly.type
_entity_poly.pdbx_seq_one_letter_code
_entity_poly.pdbx_strand_id
1 'polypeptide(L)'
;NMKSNYHYVLWYDVERTILVNHIFYSYKFPENLQAPKWMYLSSLASNSEAYHHEISAYLNAHPEVKLAFQPGTFQMKLGTEVLKDIYKNTEIFFCNKEEAQRILNTDADDFKILIDKMKGLGPKKVVITDGIKGAYAYDGENYWFMPVYPHEPYERTGAGDAFCSTVTACMIMNMPMEE
;
A
#
# COMPACT_ATOMS: atom_id res chain seq x y z
N ASN A 1 14.25 -26.86 -4.76
CA ASN A 1 14.53 -25.47 -5.24
C ASN A 1 13.38 -25.01 -6.10
N MET A 2 12.47 -24.22 -5.53
CA MET A 2 11.43 -23.52 -6.30
C MET A 2 12.05 -22.33 -7.00
N LYS A 3 11.62 -22.07 -8.25
CA LYS A 3 12.06 -20.87 -8.98
C LYS A 3 11.38 -19.63 -8.39
N SER A 4 12.06 -18.49 -8.35
CA SER A 4 11.46 -17.22 -7.96
C SER A 4 10.41 -16.76 -8.97
N ASN A 5 9.42 -15.99 -8.52
CA ASN A 5 8.59 -15.22 -9.43
C ASN A 5 9.42 -14.19 -10.17
N TYR A 6 9.08 -13.94 -11.41
CA TYR A 6 9.71 -12.91 -12.22
C TYR A 6 8.70 -12.27 -13.17
N HIS A 7 9.01 -11.06 -13.60
CA HIS A 7 8.20 -10.29 -14.52
C HIS A 7 9.06 -9.83 -15.68
N TYR A 8 8.46 -9.79 -16.87
CA TYR A 8 9.03 -9.09 -18.01
C TYR A 8 8.29 -7.78 -18.20
N VAL A 9 9.01 -6.67 -18.23
CA VAL A 9 8.47 -5.37 -18.55
C VAL A 9 8.73 -5.07 -20.01
N LEU A 10 7.67 -5.00 -20.80
CA LEU A 10 7.73 -4.63 -22.21
C LEU A 10 7.43 -3.14 -22.32
N TRP A 11 8.34 -2.42 -22.93
CA TRP A 11 8.24 -0.98 -23.15
C TRP A 11 7.83 -0.69 -24.59
N TYR A 12 6.92 0.23 -24.77
CA TYR A 12 6.57 0.82 -26.04
C TYR A 12 6.27 2.30 -25.83
N ASP A 13 7.18 3.16 -26.28
CA ASP A 13 7.14 4.60 -26.03
C ASP A 13 7.02 4.91 -24.53
N VAL A 14 6.01 5.65 -24.10
CA VAL A 14 5.75 5.98 -22.68
C VAL A 14 4.93 4.93 -21.94
N GLU A 15 4.46 3.91 -22.65
CA GLU A 15 3.62 2.85 -22.09
C GLU A 15 4.43 1.59 -21.76
N ARG A 16 3.91 0.82 -20.82
CA ARG A 16 4.50 -0.46 -20.44
C ARG A 16 3.44 -1.53 -20.25
N THR A 17 3.78 -2.75 -20.61
CA THR A 17 3.03 -3.96 -20.28
C THR A 17 3.91 -4.87 -19.43
N ILE A 18 3.39 -5.32 -18.30
CA ILE A 18 4.10 -6.22 -17.41
C ILE A 18 3.56 -7.64 -17.61
N LEU A 19 4.41 -8.53 -18.15
CA LEU A 19 4.12 -9.95 -18.24
C LEU A 19 4.55 -10.63 -16.94
N VAL A 20 3.57 -11.15 -16.23
CA VAL A 20 3.76 -11.73 -14.91
C VAL A 20 3.79 -13.25 -14.98
N ASN A 21 4.84 -13.88 -14.48
CA ASN A 21 4.89 -15.31 -14.24
C ASN A 21 4.74 -15.60 -12.75
N HIS A 22 3.53 -16.00 -12.34
CA HIS A 22 3.25 -16.37 -10.95
C HIS A 22 3.48 -17.85 -10.71
N ILE A 23 4.31 -18.13 -9.71
CA ILE A 23 4.41 -19.45 -9.09
C ILE A 23 3.65 -19.36 -7.76
N PHE A 24 2.73 -20.29 -7.53
CA PHE A 24 2.00 -20.34 -6.28
C PHE A 24 2.91 -20.87 -5.17
N TYR A 25 3.12 -20.06 -4.15
CA TYR A 25 3.79 -20.45 -2.91
C TYR A 25 2.75 -20.67 -1.82
N SER A 26 3.02 -21.61 -0.92
CA SER A 26 2.26 -21.73 0.33
C SER A 26 2.73 -20.60 1.25
N TYR A 27 1.86 -19.64 1.50
CA TYR A 27 2.09 -18.59 2.49
C TYR A 27 1.83 -19.17 3.89
N LYS A 28 2.74 -18.90 4.81
CA LYS A 28 2.59 -19.25 6.23
C LYS A 28 3.22 -18.15 7.07
N PHE A 29 2.50 -17.67 8.07
CA PHE A 29 3.04 -16.68 8.99
C PHE A 29 4.11 -17.33 9.89
N PRO A 30 5.24 -16.66 10.17
CA PRO A 30 6.29 -17.20 11.02
C PRO A 30 5.80 -17.46 12.45
N GLU A 31 6.00 -18.67 12.99
CA GLU A 31 5.52 -19.06 14.33
C GLU A 31 6.21 -18.33 15.48
N ASN A 32 7.48 -17.94 15.28
CA ASN A 32 8.33 -17.34 16.33
C ASN A 32 8.84 -15.95 15.93
N LEU A 33 7.96 -15.13 15.33
CA LEU A 33 8.33 -13.78 14.97
C LEU A 33 8.43 -12.90 16.23
N GLN A 34 9.63 -12.40 16.53
CA GLN A 34 9.76 -11.34 17.52
C GLN A 34 9.01 -10.10 17.02
N ALA A 35 8.13 -9.53 17.85
CA ALA A 35 7.30 -8.40 17.45
C ALA A 35 8.15 -7.23 16.93
N PRO A 36 8.05 -6.89 15.63
CA PRO A 36 8.74 -5.73 15.08
C PRO A 36 8.01 -4.45 15.48
N LYS A 37 8.69 -3.31 15.43
CA LYS A 37 8.02 -2.01 15.60
C LYS A 37 7.06 -1.69 14.46
N TRP A 38 7.43 -2.10 13.23
CA TRP A 38 6.66 -1.89 12.02
C TRP A 38 6.67 -3.13 11.13
N MET A 39 5.52 -3.34 10.49
CA MET A 39 5.36 -4.27 9.37
C MET A 39 4.98 -3.49 8.12
N TYR A 40 5.53 -3.88 6.98
CA TYR A 40 5.16 -3.35 5.68
C TYR A 40 4.51 -4.47 4.86
N LEU A 41 3.22 -4.34 4.60
CA LEU A 41 2.45 -5.27 3.78
C LEU A 41 2.27 -4.66 2.39
N SER A 42 2.93 -5.26 1.42
CA SER A 42 2.84 -4.89 0.00
C SER A 42 2.08 -5.97 -0.79
N SER A 43 2.23 -5.95 -2.11
CA SER A 43 1.55 -6.85 -3.03
C SER A 43 1.85 -8.33 -2.73
N LEU A 44 0.80 -9.13 -2.62
CA LEU A 44 0.85 -10.59 -2.51
C LEU A 44 0.12 -11.25 -3.68
N ALA A 45 0.37 -12.54 -3.92
CA ALA A 45 -0.29 -13.30 -4.97
C ALA A 45 -1.76 -13.61 -4.64
N SER A 46 -2.51 -14.08 -5.64
CA SER A 46 -3.96 -14.32 -5.53
C SER A 46 -4.36 -15.38 -4.49
N ASN A 47 -3.45 -16.26 -4.09
CA ASN A 47 -3.68 -17.33 -3.11
C ASN A 47 -3.29 -16.92 -1.68
N SER A 48 -3.31 -15.63 -1.35
CA SER A 48 -2.84 -15.09 -0.06
C SER A 48 -3.96 -14.76 0.95
N GLU A 49 -5.22 -15.10 0.67
CA GLU A 49 -6.34 -14.76 1.57
C GLU A 49 -6.14 -15.30 2.99
N ALA A 50 -5.87 -16.61 3.13
CA ALA A 50 -5.62 -17.22 4.43
C ALA A 50 -4.44 -16.56 5.17
N TYR A 51 -3.41 -16.17 4.43
CA TYR A 51 -2.25 -15.46 5.00
C TYR A 51 -2.60 -14.08 5.54
N HIS A 52 -3.54 -13.37 4.91
CA HIS A 52 -4.04 -12.10 5.45
C HIS A 52 -4.78 -12.28 6.76
N HIS A 53 -5.51 -13.40 6.94
CA HIS A 53 -6.14 -13.73 8.22
C HIS A 53 -5.09 -14.01 9.31
N GLU A 54 -4.00 -14.72 8.98
CA GLU A 54 -2.90 -14.94 9.91
C GLU A 54 -2.21 -13.64 10.32
N ILE A 55 -1.95 -12.74 9.34
CA ILE A 55 -1.40 -11.39 9.59
C ILE A 55 -2.33 -10.58 10.50
N SER A 56 -3.64 -10.58 10.22
CA SER A 56 -4.64 -9.87 11.03
C SER A 56 -4.69 -10.39 12.46
N ALA A 57 -4.67 -11.71 12.63
CA ALA A 57 -4.65 -12.35 13.95
C ALA A 57 -3.40 -11.95 14.74
N TYR A 58 -2.24 -11.93 14.08
CA TYR A 58 -0.99 -11.47 14.68
C TYR A 58 -1.07 -10.00 15.11
N LEU A 59 -1.53 -9.10 14.24
CA LEU A 59 -1.65 -7.67 14.55
C LEU A 59 -2.65 -7.40 15.68
N ASN A 60 -3.75 -8.15 15.73
CA ASN A 60 -4.71 -8.06 16.83
C ASN A 60 -4.10 -8.50 18.18
N ALA A 61 -3.18 -9.47 18.17
CA ALA A 61 -2.46 -9.93 19.36
C ALA A 61 -1.29 -8.99 19.74
N HIS A 62 -0.82 -8.16 18.81
CA HIS A 62 0.32 -7.27 18.95
C HIS A 62 -0.03 -5.81 18.56
N PRO A 63 -0.89 -5.11 19.32
CA PRO A 63 -1.34 -3.76 18.99
C PRO A 63 -0.24 -2.70 18.99
N GLU A 64 0.94 -3.02 19.54
CA GLU A 64 2.15 -2.19 19.49
C GLU A 64 2.81 -2.19 18.11
N VAL A 65 2.55 -3.20 17.27
CA VAL A 65 3.10 -3.31 15.92
C VAL A 65 2.33 -2.42 14.96
N LYS A 66 3.01 -1.48 14.34
CA LYS A 66 2.42 -0.58 13.34
C LYS A 66 2.44 -1.21 11.96
N LEU A 67 1.34 -1.14 11.23
CA LEU A 67 1.22 -1.64 9.87
C LEU A 67 1.26 -0.50 8.86
N ALA A 68 2.20 -0.56 7.91
CA ALA A 68 2.14 0.16 6.64
C ALA A 68 1.54 -0.77 5.58
N PHE A 69 0.46 -0.35 4.92
CA PHE A 69 -0.24 -1.18 3.95
C PHE A 69 -0.32 -0.51 2.58
N GLN A 70 0.24 -1.16 1.57
CA GLN A 70 0.20 -0.78 0.16
C GLN A 70 -0.34 -1.98 -0.64
N PRO A 71 -1.66 -2.08 -0.90
CA PRO A 71 -2.22 -3.24 -1.56
C PRO A 71 -1.80 -3.35 -3.02
N GLY A 72 -1.58 -4.58 -3.48
CA GLY A 72 -1.46 -4.88 -4.90
C GLY A 72 -2.80 -5.29 -5.52
N THR A 73 -2.78 -5.55 -6.83
CA THR A 73 -3.97 -5.86 -7.64
C THR A 73 -4.79 -7.03 -7.07
N PHE A 74 -4.14 -8.08 -6.57
CA PHE A 74 -4.86 -9.25 -6.03
C PHE A 74 -5.52 -8.95 -4.69
N GLN A 75 -4.88 -8.16 -3.84
CA GLN A 75 -5.46 -7.72 -2.57
C GLN A 75 -6.67 -6.81 -2.80
N MET A 76 -6.59 -5.89 -3.76
CA MET A 76 -7.75 -5.08 -4.16
C MET A 76 -8.91 -5.94 -4.68
N LYS A 77 -8.62 -7.06 -5.37
CA LYS A 77 -9.66 -8.01 -5.84
C LYS A 77 -10.29 -8.82 -4.71
N LEU A 78 -9.58 -9.08 -3.61
CA LEU A 78 -10.16 -9.71 -2.41
C LEU A 78 -11.26 -8.81 -1.80
N GLY A 79 -11.10 -7.51 -1.94
CA GLY A 79 -12.09 -6.53 -1.47
C GLY A 79 -11.93 -6.13 -0.02
N THR A 80 -12.61 -5.05 0.33
CA THR A 80 -12.50 -4.40 1.65
C THR A 80 -13.09 -5.23 2.78
N GLU A 81 -14.12 -6.05 2.51
CA GLU A 81 -14.73 -6.92 3.52
C GLU A 81 -13.79 -8.03 3.96
N VAL A 82 -13.11 -8.70 3.01
CA VAL A 82 -12.13 -9.76 3.32
C VAL A 82 -10.94 -9.18 4.07
N LEU A 83 -10.50 -7.99 3.71
CA LEU A 83 -9.32 -7.33 4.28
C LEU A 83 -9.65 -6.34 5.40
N LYS A 84 -10.90 -6.33 5.92
CA LYS A 84 -11.35 -5.33 6.91
C LYS A 84 -10.46 -5.22 8.14
N ASP A 85 -9.95 -6.34 8.64
CA ASP A 85 -9.10 -6.36 9.83
C ASP A 85 -7.68 -5.87 9.50
N ILE A 86 -7.19 -6.05 8.26
CA ILE A 86 -5.97 -5.41 7.77
C ILE A 86 -6.15 -3.90 7.76
N TYR A 87 -7.24 -3.39 7.14
CA TYR A 87 -7.52 -1.94 7.11
C TYR A 87 -7.60 -1.34 8.52
N LYS A 88 -8.29 -2.00 9.45
CA LYS A 88 -8.43 -1.53 10.84
C LYS A 88 -7.10 -1.45 11.60
N ASN A 89 -6.18 -2.38 11.34
CA ASN A 89 -4.87 -2.42 11.97
C ASN A 89 -3.84 -1.54 11.26
N THR A 90 -4.21 -0.86 10.16
CA THR A 90 -3.30 -0.06 9.37
C THR A 90 -3.00 1.28 10.04
N GLU A 91 -1.72 1.51 10.35
CA GLU A 91 -1.23 2.82 10.83
C GLU A 91 -1.17 3.83 9.68
N ILE A 92 -0.64 3.41 8.50
CA ILE A 92 -0.59 4.21 7.30
C ILE A 92 -0.92 3.38 6.06
N PHE A 93 -1.81 3.91 5.24
CA PHE A 93 -2.29 3.28 4.00
C PHE A 93 -1.80 4.07 2.79
N PHE A 94 -1.38 3.34 1.75
CA PHE A 94 -0.90 3.90 0.50
C PHE A 94 -1.65 3.34 -0.71
N CYS A 95 -2.02 4.21 -1.63
CA CYS A 95 -2.48 3.84 -2.96
C CYS A 95 -2.32 5.03 -3.93
N ASN A 96 -2.52 4.79 -5.23
CA ASN A 96 -2.73 5.89 -6.15
C ASN A 96 -4.24 6.24 -6.25
N LYS A 97 -4.55 7.34 -6.93
CA LYS A 97 -5.93 7.84 -7.08
C LYS A 97 -6.86 6.81 -7.71
N GLU A 98 -6.43 6.16 -8.78
CA GLU A 98 -7.23 5.16 -9.50
C GLU A 98 -7.48 3.92 -8.63
N GLU A 99 -6.49 3.52 -7.84
CA GLU A 99 -6.62 2.45 -6.85
C GLU A 99 -7.60 2.83 -5.74
N ALA A 100 -7.51 4.06 -5.22
CA ALA A 100 -8.47 4.57 -4.23
C ALA A 100 -9.91 4.52 -4.76
N GLN A 101 -10.15 5.01 -5.97
CA GLN A 101 -11.45 4.97 -6.62
C GLN A 101 -11.97 3.53 -6.78
N ARG A 102 -11.09 2.61 -7.17
CA ARG A 102 -11.41 1.19 -7.34
C ARG A 102 -11.73 0.50 -6.00
N ILE A 103 -10.91 0.72 -4.97
CA ILE A 103 -11.12 0.15 -3.63
C ILE A 103 -12.44 0.63 -3.04
N LEU A 104 -12.74 1.93 -3.20
CA LEU A 104 -13.92 2.59 -2.66
C LEU A 104 -15.17 2.45 -3.54
N ASN A 105 -15.03 1.85 -4.73
CA ASN A 105 -16.08 1.76 -5.75
C ASN A 105 -16.76 3.11 -5.98
N THR A 106 -15.99 4.14 -6.35
CA THR A 106 -16.46 5.52 -6.49
C THR A 106 -15.75 6.24 -7.63
N ASP A 107 -16.45 7.16 -8.28
CA ASP A 107 -15.91 8.05 -9.31
C ASP A 107 -15.50 9.42 -8.73
N ALA A 108 -15.45 9.55 -7.39
CA ALA A 108 -15.04 10.80 -6.74
C ALA A 108 -13.64 11.20 -7.20
N ASP A 109 -13.48 12.48 -7.58
CA ASP A 109 -12.21 13.04 -8.06
C ASP A 109 -11.50 13.90 -7.01
N ASP A 110 -12.23 14.34 -6.00
CA ASP A 110 -11.73 15.12 -4.88
C ASP A 110 -10.95 14.25 -3.89
N PHE A 111 -9.69 14.63 -3.62
CA PHE A 111 -8.80 13.86 -2.75
C PHE A 111 -9.23 13.84 -1.30
N LYS A 112 -9.86 14.93 -0.82
CA LYS A 112 -10.37 14.96 0.54
C LYS A 112 -11.48 13.94 0.72
N ILE A 113 -12.38 13.83 -0.25
CA ILE A 113 -13.46 12.83 -0.27
C ILE A 113 -12.88 11.41 -0.30
N LEU A 114 -11.88 11.17 -1.16
CA LEU A 114 -11.22 9.86 -1.26
C LEU A 114 -10.53 9.48 0.04
N ILE A 115 -9.77 10.41 0.64
CA ILE A 115 -9.09 10.21 1.92
C ILE A 115 -10.11 9.93 3.04
N ASP A 116 -11.18 10.72 3.14
CA ASP A 116 -12.18 10.54 4.20
C ASP A 116 -12.90 9.19 4.10
N LYS A 117 -13.23 8.75 2.88
CA LYS A 117 -13.79 7.42 2.65
C LYS A 117 -12.78 6.32 2.99
N MET A 118 -11.50 6.48 2.64
CA MET A 118 -10.46 5.51 2.94
C MET A 118 -10.22 5.38 4.44
N LYS A 119 -10.20 6.49 5.18
CA LYS A 119 -10.18 6.51 6.65
C LYS A 119 -11.35 5.72 7.24
N GLY A 120 -12.52 5.81 6.62
CA GLY A 120 -13.70 5.07 7.02
C GLY A 120 -13.53 3.54 7.01
N LEU A 121 -12.55 3.01 6.26
CA LEU A 121 -12.20 1.58 6.28
C LEU A 121 -11.36 1.20 7.51
N GLY A 122 -10.69 2.17 8.18
CA GLY A 122 -9.93 1.95 9.40
C GLY A 122 -8.54 2.55 9.49
N PRO A 123 -7.80 2.83 8.40
CA PRO A 123 -6.45 3.38 8.48
C PRO A 123 -6.40 4.71 9.23
N LYS A 124 -5.38 4.88 10.09
CA LYS A 124 -5.18 6.12 10.85
C LYS A 124 -4.63 7.24 9.98
N LYS A 125 -3.77 6.91 9.05
CA LYS A 125 -3.14 7.83 8.08
C LYS A 125 -3.35 7.30 6.68
N VAL A 126 -3.53 8.21 5.72
CA VAL A 126 -3.79 7.85 4.32
C VAL A 126 -2.93 8.71 3.41
N VAL A 127 -2.30 8.09 2.43
CA VAL A 127 -1.54 8.77 1.38
C VAL A 127 -2.05 8.30 0.02
N ILE A 128 -2.43 9.25 -0.83
CA ILE A 128 -2.91 9.00 -2.19
C ILE A 128 -2.01 9.77 -3.18
N THR A 129 -1.35 9.04 -4.07
CA THR A 129 -0.51 9.62 -5.12
C THR A 129 -1.31 9.84 -6.41
N ASP A 130 -0.98 10.90 -7.18
CA ASP A 130 -1.58 11.21 -8.50
C ASP A 130 -0.49 11.52 -9.55
N GLY A 131 0.53 10.67 -9.61
CA GLY A 131 1.60 10.78 -10.60
C GLY A 131 2.23 12.16 -10.62
N ILE A 132 2.22 12.81 -11.78
CA ILE A 132 2.82 14.16 -11.98
C ILE A 132 2.09 15.28 -11.23
N LYS A 133 0.91 15.03 -10.69
CA LYS A 133 0.14 16.02 -9.93
C LYS A 133 0.52 16.03 -8.43
N GLY A 134 1.36 15.09 -7.99
CA GLY A 134 1.86 15.05 -6.62
C GLY A 134 1.18 13.99 -5.75
N ALA A 135 1.19 14.22 -4.44
CA ALA A 135 0.61 13.34 -3.44
C ALA A 135 -0.23 14.11 -2.43
N TYR A 136 -1.27 13.47 -1.95
CA TYR A 136 -2.18 13.99 -0.93
C TYR A 136 -2.15 13.06 0.27
N ALA A 137 -2.10 13.63 1.47
CA ALA A 137 -2.00 12.85 2.69
C ALA A 137 -2.93 13.36 3.80
N TYR A 138 -3.25 12.45 4.71
CA TYR A 138 -3.84 12.74 6.00
C TYR A 138 -2.99 12.09 7.08
N ASP A 139 -2.49 12.86 8.04
CA ASP A 139 -1.55 12.42 9.07
C ASP A 139 -2.21 11.94 10.37
N GLY A 140 -3.53 12.00 10.45
CA GLY A 140 -4.34 11.76 11.64
C GLY A 140 -5.05 13.01 12.15
N GLU A 141 -4.57 14.21 11.78
CA GLU A 141 -5.11 15.51 12.17
C GLU A 141 -5.31 16.42 10.97
N ASN A 142 -4.30 16.55 10.10
CA ASN A 142 -4.25 17.51 9.01
C ASN A 142 -4.22 16.84 7.65
N TYR A 143 -4.64 17.58 6.63
CA TYR A 143 -4.49 17.23 5.23
C TYR A 143 -3.31 17.96 4.64
N TRP A 144 -2.49 17.23 3.87
CA TRP A 144 -1.27 17.73 3.26
C TRP A 144 -1.32 17.52 1.75
N PHE A 145 -0.65 18.40 1.03
CA PHE A 145 -0.39 18.27 -0.39
C PHE A 145 1.11 18.44 -0.63
N MET A 146 1.71 17.47 -1.32
CA MET A 146 3.09 17.51 -1.75
C MET A 146 3.14 17.55 -3.28
N PRO A 147 3.61 18.65 -3.89
CA PRO A 147 3.82 18.68 -5.33
C PRO A 147 4.92 17.73 -5.75
N VAL A 148 4.90 17.32 -7.03
CA VAL A 148 5.99 16.51 -7.57
C VAL A 148 7.29 17.34 -7.60
N TYR A 149 8.41 16.67 -7.34
CA TYR A 149 9.72 17.28 -7.56
C TYR A 149 9.88 17.65 -9.05
N PRO A 150 10.25 18.90 -9.40
CA PRO A 150 10.26 19.41 -10.77
C PRO A 150 11.44 18.87 -11.58
N HIS A 151 11.47 17.56 -11.79
CA HIS A 151 12.45 16.87 -12.62
C HIS A 151 11.75 15.85 -13.51
N GLU A 152 12.12 15.84 -14.78
CA GLU A 152 11.55 14.87 -15.72
C GLU A 152 11.99 13.44 -15.34
N PRO A 153 11.06 12.51 -15.13
CA PRO A 153 11.41 11.15 -14.72
C PRO A 153 12.02 10.40 -15.90
N TYR A 154 13.16 9.78 -15.68
CA TYR A 154 13.77 8.88 -16.67
C TYR A 154 12.93 7.61 -16.83
N GLU A 155 12.38 7.10 -15.73
CA GLU A 155 11.61 5.86 -15.67
C GLU A 155 10.68 5.87 -14.44
N ARG A 156 9.49 5.30 -14.57
CA ARG A 156 8.44 5.38 -13.53
C ARG A 156 8.19 4.07 -12.78
N THR A 157 8.81 2.96 -13.21
CA THR A 157 8.59 1.66 -12.55
C THR A 157 9.17 1.69 -11.14
N GLY A 158 8.35 1.32 -10.17
CA GLY A 158 8.73 1.31 -8.77
C GLY A 158 8.71 2.70 -8.09
N ALA A 159 8.31 3.78 -8.79
CA ALA A 159 8.21 5.11 -8.17
C ALA A 159 7.25 5.11 -6.98
N GLY A 160 6.09 4.45 -7.11
CA GLY A 160 5.14 4.28 -5.99
C GLY A 160 5.75 3.50 -4.83
N ASP A 161 6.45 2.40 -5.11
CA ASP A 161 7.08 1.57 -4.08
C ASP A 161 8.20 2.34 -3.36
N ALA A 162 9.04 3.08 -4.12
CA ALA A 162 10.07 3.94 -3.55
C ALA A 162 9.47 5.03 -2.67
N PHE A 163 8.43 5.71 -3.13
CA PHE A 163 7.73 6.75 -2.36
C PHE A 163 7.15 6.18 -1.07
N CYS A 164 6.35 5.13 -1.13
CA CYS A 164 5.67 4.56 0.04
C CYS A 164 6.65 4.00 1.07
N SER A 165 7.72 3.32 0.62
CA SER A 165 8.76 2.79 1.52
C SER A 165 9.56 3.91 2.17
N THR A 166 9.86 5.00 1.45
CA THR A 166 10.55 6.18 2.00
C THR A 166 9.69 6.87 3.05
N VAL A 167 8.41 7.15 2.77
CA VAL A 167 7.50 7.74 3.77
C VAL A 167 7.42 6.85 5.02
N THR A 168 7.31 5.53 4.84
CA THR A 168 7.28 4.59 5.97
C THR A 168 8.59 4.68 6.78
N ALA A 169 9.75 4.75 6.12
CA ALA A 169 11.04 4.89 6.79
C ALA A 169 11.15 6.21 7.57
N CYS A 170 10.68 7.33 6.98
CA CYS A 170 10.64 8.64 7.65
C CYS A 170 9.75 8.58 8.91
N MET A 171 8.59 7.91 8.84
CA MET A 171 7.73 7.70 10.02
C MET A 171 8.39 6.84 11.10
N ILE A 172 9.16 5.81 10.73
CA ILE A 172 9.94 5.00 11.67
C ILE A 172 10.98 5.87 12.41
N MET A 173 11.52 6.86 11.72
CA MET A 173 12.47 7.85 12.27
C MET A 173 11.77 8.99 13.04
N ASN A 174 10.43 8.97 13.15
CA ASN A 174 9.60 10.01 13.75
C ASN A 174 9.73 11.39 13.06
N MET A 175 9.99 11.41 11.76
CA MET A 175 9.90 12.63 10.97
C MET A 175 8.45 13.05 10.84
N PRO A 176 8.13 14.34 10.97
CA PRO A 176 6.77 14.83 10.77
C PRO A 176 6.37 14.76 9.28
N MET A 177 5.06 14.76 9.01
CA MET A 177 4.56 14.56 7.65
C MET A 177 4.81 15.77 6.73
N GLU A 178 5.07 16.95 7.31
CA GLU A 178 5.39 18.19 6.61
C GLU A 178 6.83 18.27 6.08
N GLU A 179 7.72 17.37 6.48
CA GLU A 179 9.11 17.26 6.02
C GLU A 179 9.27 16.18 4.94
#